data_6ae3faa6fc24ec6a9723cff8c8b7361d
#
_entry.id   6ae3faa6fc24ec6a9723cff8c8b7361d
#
_cell.length_a   1.000
_cell.length_b   1.000
_cell.length_c   1.000
_cell.angle_alpha   90.00
_cell.angle_beta   90.00
_cell.angle_gamma   90.00
#
_symmetry.space_group_name_H-M   'P 1'
#
loop_
_entity.id
_entity.type
_entity.pdbx_description
1 polymer ?
#
loop_
_entity_poly.entity_id
_entity_poly.type
_entity_poly.pdbx_seq_one_letter_code
_entity_poly.pdbx_strand_id
1 'polypeptide(L)'
;MTSNKPLVSVIIPMYNVEAVLDTCLDNLLRQTYRPLEVLMLNDASTDDTAERIEEAIPRLEAAGLSVKVYHASQNGGVAVMRNKGLDLAEGEYIYSYDADDYMEAKLIERLVAKAEEEGADMVTCDWFLRYEGNDRRMQQPKVETGIQLFEQLCYGTMKWNVWLFLVRRSLFEGDAPLRYIPQDNMGEDMMMTSMLSLRAGRVATVSEALYYYVKTNSGAQTANYQDTHWAQVARNLSSLEQYIRAYYPAQASLLNFLKLNLKLPLLISPSSKDYERWQSWYPEANAYVMQNPYLPMRTKLVQRAASLGLWWLVSLYNRVVMQWLYALLYK
;
A
#
# COMPACT_ATOMS: atom_id res chain seq x y z
N MET A 1 14.26 -23.85 25.81
CA MET A 1 14.91 -23.19 24.66
C MET A 1 14.25 -21.86 24.52
N THR A 2 14.93 -20.77 24.84
CA THR A 2 14.43 -19.42 24.57
C THR A 2 14.40 -19.26 23.06
N SER A 3 13.19 -19.35 22.47
CA SER A 3 12.96 -19.04 21.05
C SER A 3 13.46 -17.60 20.85
N ASN A 4 14.54 -17.46 20.10
CA ASN A 4 15.04 -16.14 19.73
C ASN A 4 14.00 -15.54 18.78
N LYS A 5 13.22 -14.56 19.26
CA LYS A 5 12.18 -13.92 18.46
C LYS A 5 12.84 -13.21 17.26
N PRO A 6 12.27 -13.31 16.05
CA PRO A 6 12.83 -12.66 14.87
C PRO A 6 12.85 -11.13 15.02
N LEU A 7 13.92 -10.49 14.57
CA LEU A 7 14.00 -9.03 14.49
C LEU A 7 13.05 -8.52 13.39
N VAL A 8 12.30 -7.47 13.70
CA VAL A 8 11.46 -6.77 12.71
C VAL A 8 12.03 -5.37 12.49
N SER A 9 12.32 -5.03 11.24
CA SER A 9 12.68 -3.67 10.83
C SER A 9 11.44 -2.91 10.40
N VAL A 10 11.13 -1.82 11.10
CA VAL A 10 10.04 -0.89 10.78
C VAL A 10 10.61 0.26 9.97
N ILE A 11 10.25 0.34 8.69
CA ILE A 11 10.72 1.39 7.76
C ILE A 11 9.71 2.53 7.76
N ILE A 12 10.15 3.75 8.07
CA ILE A 12 9.32 4.92 8.23
C ILE A 12 9.85 6.08 7.38
N PRO A 13 9.38 6.26 6.15
CA PRO A 13 9.65 7.46 5.37
C PRO A 13 9.01 8.68 6.02
N MET A 14 9.75 9.79 6.11
CA MET A 14 9.30 11.01 6.76
C MET A 14 9.64 12.23 5.89
N TYR A 15 8.65 13.07 5.60
CA TYR A 15 8.85 14.35 4.95
C TYR A 15 7.82 15.37 5.45
N ASN A 16 8.28 16.40 6.15
CA ASN A 16 7.43 17.44 6.76
C ASN A 16 6.31 16.84 7.62
N VAL A 17 6.69 15.99 8.59
CA VAL A 17 5.78 15.27 9.49
C VAL A 17 5.81 15.80 10.92
N GLU A 18 6.38 16.96 11.16
CA GLU A 18 6.48 17.64 12.47
C GLU A 18 5.16 17.57 13.26
N ALA A 19 4.03 17.89 12.61
CA ALA A 19 2.73 17.95 13.26
C ALA A 19 2.20 16.60 13.76
N VAL A 20 2.67 15.48 13.20
CA VAL A 20 2.21 14.12 13.52
C VAL A 20 3.29 13.25 14.16
N LEU A 21 4.52 13.76 14.25
CA LEU A 21 5.68 12.98 14.69
C LEU A 21 5.51 12.40 16.10
N ASP A 22 5.00 13.17 17.07
CA ASP A 22 4.77 12.66 18.43
C ASP A 22 3.84 11.46 18.45
N THR A 23 2.79 11.50 17.64
CA THR A 23 1.86 10.38 17.50
C THR A 23 2.53 9.16 16.88
N CYS A 24 3.35 9.36 15.85
CA CYS A 24 4.15 8.31 15.23
C CYS A 24 5.07 7.64 16.26
N LEU A 25 5.82 8.43 17.02
CA LEU A 25 6.74 7.95 18.07
C LEU A 25 6.02 7.20 19.19
N ASP A 26 4.86 7.72 19.64
CA ASP A 26 4.06 7.05 20.66
C ASP A 26 3.49 5.70 20.18
N ASN A 27 3.13 5.58 18.90
CA ASN A 27 2.72 4.31 18.31
C ASN A 27 3.85 3.27 18.33
N LEU A 28 5.11 3.69 18.07
CA LEU A 28 6.28 2.81 18.13
C LEU A 28 6.59 2.38 19.57
N LEU A 29 6.57 3.31 20.50
CA LEU A 29 6.80 3.04 21.93
C LEU A 29 5.78 2.06 22.52
N ARG A 30 4.52 2.16 22.09
CA ARG A 30 3.41 1.31 22.57
C ARG A 30 3.43 -0.10 21.97
N GLN A 31 4.22 -0.39 20.91
CA GLN A 31 4.29 -1.75 20.37
C GLN A 31 4.75 -2.74 21.43
N THR A 32 4.02 -3.83 21.57
CA THR A 32 4.29 -4.88 22.57
C THR A 32 5.38 -5.86 22.12
N TYR A 33 5.69 -5.88 20.83
CA TYR A 33 6.69 -6.77 20.25
C TYR A 33 8.12 -6.25 20.44
N ARG A 34 9.02 -7.12 20.79
CA ARG A 34 10.47 -6.94 20.78
C ARG A 34 11.12 -8.25 20.33
N PRO A 35 12.25 -8.23 19.58
CA PRO A 35 13.05 -7.04 19.20
C PRO A 35 12.50 -6.28 17.99
N LEU A 36 12.56 -4.95 18.03
CA LEU A 36 12.22 -4.04 16.94
C LEU A 36 13.41 -3.15 16.58
N GLU A 37 13.68 -3.02 15.29
CA GLU A 37 14.55 -2.01 14.69
C GLU A 37 13.66 -0.95 14.02
N VAL A 38 13.89 0.32 14.33
CA VAL A 38 13.13 1.45 13.80
C VAL A 38 14.04 2.26 12.87
N LEU A 39 13.67 2.36 11.61
CA LEU A 39 14.41 3.08 10.57
C LEU A 39 13.66 4.37 10.22
N MET A 40 14.03 5.49 10.84
CA MET A 40 13.45 6.81 10.56
C MET A 40 14.21 7.48 9.42
N LEU A 41 13.53 7.70 8.29
CA LEU A 41 14.15 8.11 7.04
C LEU A 41 13.61 9.48 6.62
N ASN A 42 14.29 10.53 7.06
CA ASN A 42 13.96 11.91 6.76
C ASN A 42 14.40 12.29 5.34
N ASP A 43 13.43 12.59 4.49
CA ASP A 43 13.60 12.94 3.07
C ASP A 43 13.84 14.43 2.84
N ALA A 44 14.82 14.99 3.54
CA ALA A 44 15.17 16.42 3.51
C ALA A 44 13.97 17.31 3.89
N SER A 45 13.32 17.06 5.02
CA SER A 45 12.26 17.91 5.58
C SER A 45 12.74 19.35 5.76
N THR A 46 11.82 20.29 5.59
CA THR A 46 12.06 21.74 5.72
C THR A 46 11.43 22.34 6.99
N ASP A 47 10.70 21.53 7.74
CA ASP A 47 10.15 21.83 9.07
C ASP A 47 11.05 21.23 10.16
N ASP A 48 10.62 21.23 11.41
CA ASP A 48 11.40 20.74 12.56
C ASP A 48 11.46 19.21 12.67
N THR A 49 11.00 18.45 11.63
CA THR A 49 11.01 16.97 11.62
C THR A 49 12.40 16.41 11.92
N ALA A 50 13.48 16.93 11.30
CA ALA A 50 14.82 16.40 11.47
C ALA A 50 15.32 16.55 12.91
N GLU A 51 15.17 17.73 13.52
CA GLU A 51 15.58 18.02 14.89
C GLU A 51 14.82 17.15 15.90
N ARG A 52 13.51 17.07 15.74
CA ARG A 52 12.63 16.28 16.62
C ARG A 52 12.87 14.76 16.53
N ILE A 53 13.30 14.25 15.38
CA ILE A 53 13.75 12.86 15.24
C ILE A 53 14.97 12.61 16.14
N GLU A 54 15.98 13.47 16.06
CA GLU A 54 17.21 13.33 16.86
C GLU A 54 16.90 13.41 18.37
N GLU A 55 16.05 14.33 18.79
CA GLU A 55 15.59 14.45 20.19
C GLU A 55 14.88 13.20 20.70
N ALA A 56 14.20 12.46 19.82
CA ALA A 56 13.42 11.28 20.19
C ALA A 56 14.29 10.01 20.40
N ILE A 57 15.49 9.94 19.82
CA ILE A 57 16.35 8.74 19.85
C ILE A 57 16.56 8.21 21.27
N PRO A 58 17.00 9.01 22.28
CA PRO A 58 17.25 8.50 23.61
C PRO A 58 16.03 7.89 24.27
N ARG A 59 14.83 8.45 24.02
CA ARG A 59 13.55 7.93 24.54
C ARG A 59 13.20 6.58 23.92
N LEU A 60 13.41 6.42 22.62
CA LEU A 60 13.12 5.18 21.90
C LEU A 60 14.07 4.06 22.31
N GLU A 61 15.37 4.36 22.43
CA GLU A 61 16.40 3.41 22.86
C GLU A 61 16.19 2.97 24.31
N ALA A 62 15.82 3.90 25.21
CA ALA A 62 15.48 3.58 26.59
C ALA A 62 14.25 2.64 26.69
N ALA A 63 13.36 2.65 25.70
CA ALA A 63 12.24 1.71 25.61
C ALA A 63 12.61 0.37 24.92
N GLY A 64 13.90 0.13 24.65
CA GLY A 64 14.43 -1.12 24.08
C GLY A 64 14.18 -1.26 22.57
N LEU A 65 14.09 -0.15 21.85
CA LEU A 65 14.08 -0.12 20.39
C LEU A 65 15.52 0.09 19.86
N SER A 66 15.88 -0.61 18.78
CA SER A 66 17.07 -0.28 18.01
C SER A 66 16.72 0.82 17.02
N VAL A 67 17.40 1.95 17.05
CA VAL A 67 17.05 3.11 16.21
C VAL A 67 18.15 3.39 15.21
N LYS A 68 17.80 3.53 13.95
CA LYS A 68 18.66 4.05 12.90
C LYS A 68 17.97 5.24 12.24
N VAL A 69 18.70 6.32 12.05
CA VAL A 69 18.21 7.53 11.40
C VAL A 69 19.00 7.78 10.13
N TYR A 70 18.32 8.23 9.11
CA TYR A 70 18.92 8.71 7.88
C TYR A 70 18.33 10.05 7.48
N HIS A 71 19.15 11.04 7.22
CA HIS A 71 18.76 12.33 6.67
C HIS A 71 19.25 12.45 5.23
N ALA A 72 18.33 12.57 4.28
CA ALA A 72 18.65 12.82 2.88
C ALA A 72 19.14 14.26 2.71
N SER A 73 20.08 14.47 1.79
CA SER A 73 20.58 15.82 1.44
C SER A 73 19.61 16.60 0.52
N GLN A 74 18.71 15.90 -0.14
CA GLN A 74 17.66 16.44 -1.00
C GLN A 74 16.45 15.51 -1.01
N ASN A 75 15.25 16.07 -1.25
CA ASN A 75 14.04 15.28 -1.34
C ASN A 75 14.09 14.34 -2.55
N GLY A 76 13.98 13.04 -2.28
CA GLY A 76 13.99 11.96 -3.27
C GLY A 76 12.66 11.25 -3.44
N GLY A 77 11.71 11.50 -2.53
CA GLY A 77 10.40 10.86 -2.49
C GLY A 77 10.38 9.51 -1.77
N VAL A 78 9.16 9.04 -1.50
CA VAL A 78 8.91 7.84 -0.68
C VAL A 78 9.59 6.59 -1.23
N ALA A 79 9.64 6.41 -2.56
CA ALA A 79 10.29 5.27 -3.21
C ALA A 79 11.79 5.20 -2.89
N VAL A 80 12.49 6.34 -2.90
CA VAL A 80 13.92 6.43 -2.54
C VAL A 80 14.12 6.13 -1.06
N MET A 81 13.29 6.68 -0.20
CA MET A 81 13.37 6.43 1.25
C MET A 81 13.10 4.97 1.58
N ARG A 82 12.08 4.34 0.99
CA ARG A 82 11.83 2.91 1.20
C ARG A 82 13.00 2.04 0.73
N ASN A 83 13.63 2.35 -0.40
CA ASN A 83 14.85 1.66 -0.83
C ASN A 83 15.98 1.82 0.19
N LYS A 84 16.18 3.04 0.70
CA LYS A 84 17.19 3.30 1.75
C LYS A 84 16.88 2.50 3.01
N GLY A 85 15.62 2.38 3.39
CA GLY A 85 15.16 1.55 4.49
C GLY A 85 15.48 0.07 4.28
N LEU A 86 15.21 -0.46 3.09
CA LEU A 86 15.55 -1.85 2.74
C LEU A 86 17.05 -2.11 2.80
N ASP A 87 17.89 -1.14 2.41
CA ASP A 87 19.36 -1.26 2.44
C ASP A 87 19.92 -1.22 3.88
N LEU A 88 19.23 -0.55 4.82
CA LEU A 88 19.63 -0.42 6.22
C LEU A 88 19.03 -1.51 7.13
N ALA A 89 17.98 -2.18 6.68
CA ALA A 89 17.23 -3.14 7.46
C ALA A 89 18.02 -4.43 7.74
N GLU A 90 18.10 -4.83 9.01
CA GLU A 90 18.74 -6.06 9.47
C GLU A 90 17.73 -7.13 9.91
N GLY A 91 16.46 -6.75 10.07
CA GLY A 91 15.40 -7.63 10.52
C GLY A 91 15.14 -8.81 9.60
N GLU A 92 14.67 -9.90 10.17
CA GLU A 92 14.15 -11.05 9.41
C GLU A 92 12.88 -10.68 8.67
N TYR A 93 12.08 -9.79 9.26
CA TYR A 93 10.87 -9.24 8.66
C TYR A 93 10.98 -7.73 8.48
N ILE A 94 10.35 -7.25 7.42
CA ILE A 94 10.18 -5.82 7.11
C ILE A 94 8.73 -5.45 7.33
N TYR A 95 8.50 -4.32 8.00
CA TYR A 95 7.21 -3.68 8.11
C TYR A 95 7.32 -2.22 7.67
N SER A 96 6.48 -1.78 6.73
CA SER A 96 6.42 -0.38 6.31
C SER A 96 5.36 0.35 7.16
N TYR A 97 5.71 1.53 7.68
CA TYR A 97 4.80 2.35 8.47
C TYR A 97 4.78 3.78 7.93
N ASP A 98 3.59 4.31 7.64
CA ASP A 98 3.42 5.70 7.23
C ASP A 98 3.25 6.57 8.47
N ALA A 99 4.07 7.63 8.60
CA ALA A 99 4.23 8.41 9.84
C ALA A 99 2.95 9.17 10.27
N ASP A 100 2.01 9.38 9.36
CA ASP A 100 0.74 10.07 9.59
C ASP A 100 -0.43 9.14 9.95
N ASP A 101 -0.16 7.84 10.12
CA ASP A 101 -1.14 6.81 10.45
C ASP A 101 -1.03 6.32 11.91
N TYR A 102 -1.89 5.35 12.30
CA TYR A 102 -1.87 4.74 13.64
C TYR A 102 -1.75 3.23 13.57
N MET A 103 -1.05 2.66 14.55
CA MET A 103 -0.92 1.23 14.75
C MET A 103 -1.51 0.80 16.10
N GLU A 104 -2.26 -0.30 16.13
CA GLU A 104 -2.59 -0.95 17.39
C GLU A 104 -1.33 -1.45 18.09
N ALA A 105 -1.31 -1.38 19.41
CA ALA A 105 -0.14 -1.75 20.21
C ALA A 105 0.34 -3.19 19.98
N LYS A 106 -0.54 -4.08 19.57
CA LYS A 106 -0.24 -5.50 19.30
C LYS A 106 -0.05 -5.82 17.82
N LEU A 107 0.02 -4.81 16.94
CA LEU A 107 0.06 -5.06 15.48
C LEU A 107 1.25 -5.96 15.12
N ILE A 108 2.46 -5.55 15.44
CA ILE A 108 3.67 -6.32 15.07
C ILE A 108 3.67 -7.69 15.76
N GLU A 109 3.28 -7.76 17.04
CA GLU A 109 3.16 -9.02 17.77
C GLU A 109 2.23 -10.02 17.09
N ARG A 110 1.04 -9.57 16.65
CA ARG A 110 0.06 -10.43 15.99
C ARG A 110 0.52 -10.90 14.62
N LEU A 111 1.14 -9.99 13.84
CA LEU A 111 1.63 -10.35 12.52
C LEU A 111 2.81 -11.35 12.60
N VAL A 112 3.77 -11.12 13.51
CA VAL A 112 4.89 -12.05 13.70
C VAL A 112 4.40 -13.38 14.25
N ALA A 113 3.54 -13.39 15.27
CA ALA A 113 3.00 -14.65 15.81
C ALA A 113 2.33 -15.48 14.70
N LYS A 114 1.59 -14.82 13.79
CA LYS A 114 0.95 -15.49 12.66
C LYS A 114 1.95 -15.98 11.62
N ALA A 115 3.01 -15.20 11.35
CA ALA A 115 4.08 -15.60 10.44
C ALA A 115 4.79 -16.87 10.93
N GLU A 116 5.13 -16.90 12.23
CA GLU A 116 5.84 -18.05 12.84
C GLU A 116 4.93 -19.28 12.97
N GLU A 117 3.64 -19.08 13.36
CA GLU A 117 2.67 -20.16 13.48
C GLU A 117 2.46 -20.90 12.16
N GLU A 118 2.36 -20.17 11.05
CA GLU A 118 2.05 -20.73 9.74
C GLU A 118 3.27 -20.90 8.82
N GLY A 119 4.46 -20.44 9.23
CA GLY A 119 5.64 -20.38 8.36
C GLY A 119 5.40 -19.48 7.16
N ALA A 120 4.71 -18.35 7.36
CA ALA A 120 4.34 -17.46 6.27
C ALA A 120 5.47 -16.50 5.90
N ASP A 121 5.60 -16.23 4.59
CA ASP A 121 6.54 -15.25 4.06
C ASP A 121 5.96 -13.83 4.08
N MET A 122 4.62 -13.74 3.97
CA MET A 122 3.86 -12.49 4.08
C MET A 122 2.65 -12.68 4.99
N VAL A 123 2.38 -11.69 5.83
CA VAL A 123 1.18 -11.68 6.68
C VAL A 123 0.47 -10.36 6.52
N THR A 124 -0.85 -10.41 6.32
CA THR A 124 -1.70 -9.21 6.24
C THR A 124 -2.70 -9.16 7.40
N CYS A 125 -3.28 -7.99 7.65
CA CYS A 125 -4.36 -7.82 8.61
C CYS A 125 -5.51 -6.97 8.05
N ASP A 126 -6.65 -6.98 8.74
CA ASP A 126 -7.70 -5.99 8.53
C ASP A 126 -7.23 -4.63 9.04
N TRP A 127 -7.93 -3.56 8.64
CA TRP A 127 -7.55 -2.19 8.96
C TRP A 127 -8.79 -1.30 9.12
N PHE A 128 -8.58 -0.09 9.64
CA PHE A 128 -9.60 0.94 9.72
C PHE A 128 -9.29 2.08 8.74
N LEU A 129 -10.31 2.51 8.03
CA LEU A 129 -10.30 3.80 7.33
C LEU A 129 -10.82 4.84 8.31
N ARG A 130 -9.92 5.72 8.76
CA ARG A 130 -10.21 6.75 9.78
C ARG A 130 -10.57 8.07 9.13
N TYR A 131 -11.78 8.54 9.41
CA TYR A 131 -12.23 9.89 9.12
C TYR A 131 -12.38 10.68 10.41
N GLU A 132 -12.62 11.98 10.30
CA GLU A 132 -12.97 12.79 11.45
C GLU A 132 -14.26 12.26 12.11
N GLY A 133 -14.12 11.69 13.33
CA GLY A 133 -15.23 11.17 14.12
C GLY A 133 -15.79 9.80 13.72
N ASN A 134 -15.21 9.09 12.75
CA ASN A 134 -15.69 7.76 12.36
C ASN A 134 -14.55 6.85 11.86
N ASP A 135 -14.49 5.62 12.38
CA ASP A 135 -13.58 4.56 11.93
C ASP A 135 -14.38 3.46 11.21
N ARG A 136 -14.09 3.28 9.93
CA ARG A 136 -14.70 2.22 9.13
C ARG A 136 -13.75 1.03 9.01
N ARG A 137 -14.16 -0.13 9.58
CA ARG A 137 -13.39 -1.37 9.42
C ARG A 137 -13.41 -1.85 7.98
N MET A 138 -12.23 -2.17 7.48
CA MET A 138 -11.96 -2.72 6.17
C MET A 138 -11.35 -4.11 6.32
N GLN A 139 -11.92 -5.10 5.63
CA GLN A 139 -11.47 -6.48 5.72
C GLN A 139 -10.62 -6.86 4.52
N GLN A 140 -9.60 -7.68 4.76
CA GLN A 140 -8.81 -8.32 3.72
C GLN A 140 -9.29 -9.76 3.50
N PRO A 141 -9.36 -10.24 2.26
CA PRO A 141 -9.64 -11.65 1.98
C PRO A 141 -8.59 -12.55 2.63
N LYS A 142 -9.02 -13.73 3.09
CA LYS A 142 -8.08 -14.76 3.53
C LYS A 142 -7.43 -15.40 2.31
N VAL A 143 -6.12 -15.47 2.34
CA VAL A 143 -5.30 -16.10 1.30
C VAL A 143 -4.20 -16.93 1.97
N GLU A 144 -3.77 -17.99 1.32
CA GLU A 144 -2.79 -18.93 1.86
C GLU A 144 -1.49 -18.98 1.04
N THR A 145 -1.56 -18.53 -0.21
CA THR A 145 -0.40 -18.51 -1.11
C THR A 145 -0.19 -17.15 -1.75
N GLY A 146 1.05 -16.87 -2.16
CA GLY A 146 1.37 -15.62 -2.82
C GLY A 146 0.64 -15.45 -4.16
N ILE A 147 0.39 -16.55 -4.89
CA ILE A 147 -0.40 -16.49 -6.13
C ILE A 147 -1.85 -16.08 -5.85
N GLN A 148 -2.48 -16.62 -4.80
CA GLN A 148 -3.82 -16.20 -4.39
C GLN A 148 -3.83 -14.73 -3.97
N LEU A 149 -2.79 -14.27 -3.25
CA LEU A 149 -2.66 -12.86 -2.90
C LEU A 149 -2.60 -12.00 -4.15
N PHE A 150 -1.74 -12.34 -5.13
CA PHE A 150 -1.64 -11.61 -6.39
C PHE A 150 -2.97 -11.57 -7.15
N GLU A 151 -3.70 -12.69 -7.21
CA GLU A 151 -5.02 -12.74 -7.82
C GLU A 151 -6.00 -11.76 -7.17
N GLN A 152 -6.07 -11.74 -5.83
CA GLN A 152 -6.96 -10.83 -5.09
C GLN A 152 -6.58 -9.36 -5.28
N LEU A 153 -5.27 -9.04 -5.37
CA LEU A 153 -4.78 -7.71 -5.72
C LEU A 153 -5.26 -7.31 -7.13
N CYS A 154 -5.11 -8.20 -8.11
CA CYS A 154 -5.54 -7.97 -9.48
C CYS A 154 -7.06 -7.80 -9.59
N TYR A 155 -7.85 -8.59 -8.87
CA TYR A 155 -9.31 -8.48 -8.86
C TYR A 155 -9.82 -7.27 -8.06
N GLY A 156 -8.95 -6.59 -7.28
CA GLY A 156 -9.30 -5.39 -6.49
C GLY A 156 -10.05 -5.69 -5.20
N THR A 157 -10.07 -6.94 -4.75
CA THR A 157 -10.66 -7.38 -3.49
C THR A 157 -9.72 -7.19 -2.31
N MET A 158 -8.41 -7.23 -2.54
CA MET A 158 -7.36 -6.96 -1.57
C MET A 158 -6.64 -5.65 -1.90
N LYS A 159 -6.22 -4.92 -0.87
CA LYS A 159 -5.45 -3.68 -1.03
C LYS A 159 -3.95 -3.98 -1.06
N TRP A 160 -3.23 -3.23 -1.89
CA TRP A 160 -1.78 -3.37 -2.11
C TRP A 160 -0.91 -2.45 -1.25
N ASN A 161 -1.49 -1.66 -0.35
CA ASN A 161 -0.73 -0.74 0.49
C ASN A 161 0.30 -1.51 1.33
N VAL A 162 1.55 -1.11 1.27
CA VAL A 162 2.67 -1.86 1.91
C VAL A 162 2.57 -1.94 3.43
N TRP A 163 1.94 -0.95 4.07
CA TRP A 163 1.69 -0.96 5.52
C TRP A 163 0.69 -2.03 5.99
N LEU A 164 0.01 -2.71 5.07
CA LEU A 164 -0.86 -3.86 5.38
C LEU A 164 -0.08 -5.17 5.57
N PHE A 165 1.20 -5.21 5.26
CA PHE A 165 1.94 -6.46 5.18
C PHE A 165 3.20 -6.46 6.04
N LEU A 166 3.35 -7.50 6.87
CA LEU A 166 4.63 -7.94 7.37
C LEU A 166 5.25 -8.86 6.31
N VAL A 167 6.47 -8.60 5.90
CA VAL A 167 7.11 -9.29 4.77
C VAL A 167 8.45 -9.86 5.19
N ARG A 168 8.72 -11.12 4.90
CA ARG A 168 10.04 -11.73 5.11
C ARG A 168 11.08 -11.03 4.24
N ARG A 169 12.15 -10.51 4.85
CA ARG A 169 13.18 -9.69 4.17
C ARG A 169 13.79 -10.39 2.95
N SER A 170 13.97 -11.71 3.01
CA SER A 170 14.51 -12.49 1.89
C SER A 170 13.71 -12.38 0.59
N LEU A 171 12.41 -11.99 0.64
CA LEU A 171 11.62 -11.76 -0.58
C LEU A 171 12.08 -10.53 -1.38
N PHE A 172 12.75 -9.57 -0.74
CA PHE A 172 13.34 -8.41 -1.42
C PHE A 172 14.71 -8.70 -2.03
N GLU A 173 15.32 -9.82 -1.67
CA GLU A 173 16.69 -10.19 -1.99
C GLU A 173 16.75 -11.24 -3.12
N GLY A 174 17.94 -11.78 -3.38
CA GLY A 174 18.18 -12.80 -4.40
C GLY A 174 18.84 -12.25 -5.67
N ASP A 175 18.91 -13.06 -6.74
CA ASP A 175 19.61 -12.72 -8.00
C ASP A 175 19.00 -11.49 -8.72
N ALA A 176 17.73 -11.21 -8.51
CA ALA A 176 17.03 -10.03 -9.01
C ALA A 176 16.37 -9.31 -7.83
N PRO A 177 17.11 -8.51 -7.05
CA PRO A 177 16.56 -7.85 -5.86
C PRO A 177 15.44 -6.89 -6.22
N LEU A 178 14.36 -6.91 -5.41
CA LEU A 178 13.24 -5.99 -5.61
C LEU A 178 13.56 -4.64 -4.98
N ARG A 179 13.39 -3.59 -5.78
CA ARG A 179 13.55 -2.19 -5.35
C ARG A 179 12.45 -1.34 -5.97
N TYR A 180 12.06 -0.30 -5.26
CA TYR A 180 11.17 0.74 -5.79
C TYR A 180 11.88 1.52 -6.91
N ILE A 181 11.12 1.99 -7.91
CA ILE A 181 11.68 2.85 -8.96
C ILE A 181 11.89 4.25 -8.36
N PRO A 182 13.12 4.76 -8.31
CA PRO A 182 13.39 6.10 -7.76
C PRO A 182 12.52 7.17 -8.43
N GLN A 183 11.97 8.09 -7.64
CA GLN A 183 11.10 9.20 -8.07
C GLN A 183 9.70 8.80 -8.60
N ASP A 184 9.38 7.51 -8.70
CA ASP A 184 8.05 7.03 -9.04
C ASP A 184 7.26 6.74 -7.76
N ASN A 185 6.76 7.82 -7.14
CA ASN A 185 6.12 7.81 -5.82
C ASN A 185 4.60 7.53 -5.87
N MET A 186 4.07 7.11 -7.03
CA MET A 186 2.67 6.73 -7.21
C MET A 186 2.56 5.37 -7.90
N GLY A 187 1.82 4.46 -7.27
CA GLY A 187 1.67 3.08 -7.75
C GLY A 187 2.87 2.18 -7.39
N GLU A 188 3.83 2.68 -6.63
CA GLU A 188 4.99 1.95 -6.12
C GLU A 188 4.57 0.82 -5.18
N ASP A 189 3.58 1.05 -4.32
CA ASP A 189 2.98 0.04 -3.43
C ASP A 189 2.35 -1.11 -4.23
N MET A 190 1.57 -0.77 -5.26
CA MET A 190 0.94 -1.74 -6.15
C MET A 190 2.00 -2.62 -6.83
N MET A 191 3.05 -2.01 -7.39
CA MET A 191 4.15 -2.75 -8.02
C MET A 191 4.86 -3.67 -7.02
N MET A 192 5.32 -3.10 -5.91
CA MET A 192 6.12 -3.84 -4.92
C MET A 192 5.33 -4.97 -4.27
N THR A 193 4.11 -4.71 -3.78
CA THR A 193 3.28 -5.74 -3.15
C THR A 193 2.92 -6.85 -4.13
N SER A 194 2.68 -6.52 -5.41
CA SER A 194 2.44 -7.52 -6.45
C SER A 194 3.67 -8.41 -6.72
N MET A 195 4.86 -7.82 -6.80
CA MET A 195 6.10 -8.58 -7.00
C MET A 195 6.43 -9.47 -5.79
N LEU A 196 6.26 -8.94 -4.57
CA LEU A 196 6.45 -9.70 -3.34
C LEU A 196 5.47 -10.86 -3.22
N SER A 197 4.19 -10.63 -3.54
CA SER A 197 3.19 -11.69 -3.52
C SER A 197 3.56 -12.85 -4.45
N LEU A 198 4.08 -12.55 -5.64
CA LEU A 198 4.51 -13.58 -6.60
C LEU A 198 5.73 -14.38 -6.09
N ARG A 199 6.60 -13.79 -5.26
CA ARG A 199 7.72 -14.49 -4.63
C ARG A 199 7.35 -15.28 -3.39
N ALA A 200 6.29 -14.88 -2.70
CA ALA A 200 5.86 -15.53 -1.48
C ALA A 200 5.32 -16.93 -1.76
N GLY A 201 5.85 -17.92 -1.07
CA GLY A 201 5.31 -19.27 -1.09
C GLY A 201 4.05 -19.35 -0.25
N ARG A 202 4.10 -18.84 0.98
CA ARG A 202 3.01 -18.89 1.95
C ARG A 202 2.62 -17.49 2.45
N VAL A 203 1.31 -17.27 2.51
CA VAL A 203 0.71 -16.01 3.01
C VAL A 203 -0.30 -16.34 4.09
N ALA A 204 -0.39 -15.50 5.11
CA ALA A 204 -1.38 -15.63 6.18
C ALA A 204 -2.15 -14.34 6.43
N THR A 205 -3.33 -14.45 7.04
CA THR A 205 -4.19 -13.31 7.33
C THR A 205 -4.57 -13.30 8.81
N VAL A 206 -4.34 -12.17 9.47
CA VAL A 206 -4.86 -11.86 10.81
C VAL A 206 -6.19 -11.13 10.64
N SER A 207 -7.30 -11.77 11.03
CA SER A 207 -8.66 -11.19 10.91
C SER A 207 -8.97 -10.20 12.05
N GLU A 208 -7.99 -9.38 12.41
CA GLU A 208 -8.09 -8.28 13.38
C GLU A 208 -7.73 -6.98 12.65
N ALA A 209 -8.47 -5.89 12.89
CA ALA A 209 -8.14 -4.58 12.33
C ALA A 209 -7.11 -3.93 13.24
N LEU A 210 -5.86 -3.86 12.76
CA LEU A 210 -4.69 -3.49 13.57
C LEU A 210 -4.00 -2.20 13.10
N TYR A 211 -4.41 -1.64 11.99
CA TYR A 211 -3.87 -0.41 11.41
C TYR A 211 -4.98 0.59 11.10
N TYR A 212 -4.71 1.88 11.25
CA TYR A 212 -5.65 2.96 10.96
C TYR A 212 -5.07 3.89 9.91
N TYR A 213 -5.61 3.80 8.71
CA TYR A 213 -5.28 4.72 7.64
C TYR A 213 -6.07 6.02 7.78
N VAL A 214 -5.37 7.14 7.99
CA VAL A 214 -5.96 8.45 8.30
C VAL A 214 -6.25 9.24 7.02
N LYS A 215 -7.53 9.55 6.78
CA LYS A 215 -7.99 10.30 5.59
C LYS A 215 -8.13 11.81 5.79
N THR A 216 -7.81 12.34 6.95
CA THR A 216 -7.94 13.77 7.26
C THR A 216 -6.74 14.60 6.83
N ASN A 217 -5.65 13.97 6.41
CA ASN A 217 -4.45 14.66 5.96
C ASN A 217 -4.65 15.25 4.56
N SER A 218 -4.88 16.58 4.47
CA SER A 218 -5.02 17.31 3.20
C SER A 218 -3.70 17.40 2.41
N GLY A 219 -2.56 17.16 3.05
CA GLY A 219 -1.23 17.09 2.43
C GLY A 219 -0.88 15.74 1.81
N ALA A 220 -1.73 14.73 1.96
CA ALA A 220 -1.47 13.40 1.41
C ALA A 220 -1.31 13.44 -0.13
N GLN A 221 -0.30 12.75 -0.66
CA GLN A 221 -0.04 12.68 -2.12
C GLN A 221 -1.28 12.26 -2.93
N THR A 222 -2.14 11.43 -2.34
CA THR A 222 -3.37 10.95 -2.98
C THR A 222 -4.50 11.97 -2.98
N ALA A 223 -4.38 13.11 -2.29
CA ALA A 223 -5.43 14.12 -2.21
C ALA A 223 -5.57 14.93 -3.52
N ASN A 224 -4.46 15.15 -4.24
CA ASN A 224 -4.40 15.98 -5.45
C ASN A 224 -3.72 15.20 -6.60
N TYR A 225 -4.48 14.37 -7.31
CA TYR A 225 -3.95 13.55 -8.40
C TYR A 225 -3.64 14.41 -9.65
N GLN A 226 -2.38 14.39 -10.10
CA GLN A 226 -1.88 15.16 -11.25
C GLN A 226 -1.55 14.25 -12.44
N ASP A 227 -1.36 14.81 -13.62
CA ASP A 227 -0.99 14.05 -14.83
C ASP A 227 0.35 13.30 -14.68
N THR A 228 1.30 13.88 -13.95
CA THR A 228 2.58 13.25 -13.61
C THR A 228 2.40 11.97 -12.79
N HIS A 229 1.39 11.91 -11.91
CA HIS A 229 1.10 10.74 -11.10
C HIS A 229 0.62 9.55 -11.96
N TRP A 230 -0.20 9.82 -12.99
CA TRP A 230 -0.61 8.77 -13.94
C TRP A 230 0.58 8.19 -14.70
N ALA A 231 1.56 9.03 -15.07
CA ALA A 231 2.78 8.56 -15.71
C ALA A 231 3.63 7.67 -14.79
N GLN A 232 3.72 8.02 -13.49
CA GLN A 232 4.41 7.20 -12.49
C GLN A 232 3.72 5.85 -12.31
N VAL A 233 2.39 5.83 -12.16
CA VAL A 233 1.61 4.57 -12.09
C VAL A 233 1.85 3.71 -13.33
N ALA A 234 1.90 4.31 -14.52
CA ALA A 234 2.14 3.59 -15.76
C ALA A 234 3.56 2.97 -15.80
N ARG A 235 4.59 3.67 -15.31
CA ARG A 235 5.96 3.12 -15.23
C ARG A 235 6.06 1.98 -14.22
N ASN A 236 5.49 2.14 -13.03
CA ASN A 236 5.42 1.08 -12.02
C ASN A 236 4.68 -0.16 -12.57
N LEU A 237 3.55 0.03 -13.26
CA LEU A 237 2.82 -1.08 -13.88
C LEU A 237 3.61 -1.73 -15.02
N SER A 238 4.32 -0.95 -15.82
CA SER A 238 5.19 -1.48 -16.90
C SER A 238 6.31 -2.34 -16.33
N SER A 239 6.95 -1.92 -15.24
CA SER A 239 7.96 -2.69 -14.53
C SER A 239 7.37 -4.02 -14.00
N LEU A 240 6.19 -3.97 -13.38
CA LEU A 240 5.48 -5.17 -12.93
C LEU A 240 5.17 -6.11 -14.11
N GLU A 241 4.69 -5.58 -15.23
CA GLU A 241 4.37 -6.38 -16.41
C GLU A 241 5.62 -7.06 -16.98
N GLN A 242 6.76 -6.37 -17.05
CA GLN A 242 8.04 -6.94 -17.47
C GLN A 242 8.48 -8.06 -16.53
N TYR A 243 8.39 -7.82 -15.21
CA TYR A 243 8.72 -8.82 -14.21
C TYR A 243 7.86 -10.08 -14.32
N ILE A 244 6.55 -9.92 -14.50
CA ILE A 244 5.62 -11.04 -14.65
C ILE A 244 5.90 -11.82 -15.93
N ARG A 245 6.13 -11.13 -17.05
CA ARG A 245 6.46 -11.79 -18.31
C ARG A 245 7.76 -12.60 -18.25
N ALA A 246 8.74 -12.12 -17.47
CA ALA A 246 10.03 -12.79 -17.32
C ALA A 246 9.96 -14.00 -16.38
N TYR A 247 9.25 -13.89 -15.25
CA TYR A 247 9.33 -14.87 -14.16
C TYR A 247 8.02 -15.63 -13.88
N TYR A 248 6.86 -15.04 -14.23
CA TYR A 248 5.52 -15.58 -13.91
C TYR A 248 4.55 -15.46 -15.09
N PRO A 249 4.91 -15.92 -16.31
CA PRO A 249 4.11 -15.67 -17.52
C PRO A 249 2.68 -16.21 -17.45
N ALA A 250 2.42 -17.25 -16.65
CA ALA A 250 1.08 -17.79 -16.42
C ALA A 250 0.12 -16.81 -15.77
N GLN A 251 0.61 -15.82 -15.01
CA GLN A 251 -0.16 -14.79 -14.32
C GLN A 251 -0.39 -13.53 -15.16
N ALA A 252 0.21 -13.43 -16.36
CA ALA A 252 0.17 -12.20 -17.16
C ALA A 252 -1.24 -11.74 -17.52
N SER A 253 -2.19 -12.66 -17.74
CA SER A 253 -3.58 -12.32 -18.05
C SER A 253 -4.31 -11.59 -16.92
N LEU A 254 -3.93 -11.82 -15.66
CA LEU A 254 -4.50 -11.18 -14.48
C LEU A 254 -4.25 -9.66 -14.45
N LEU A 255 -3.16 -9.19 -15.09
CA LEU A 255 -2.86 -7.76 -15.20
C LEU A 255 -3.99 -6.96 -15.87
N ASN A 256 -4.82 -7.58 -16.71
CA ASN A 256 -5.96 -6.88 -17.29
C ASN A 256 -6.98 -6.45 -16.24
N PHE A 257 -7.18 -7.24 -15.19
CA PHE A 257 -8.04 -6.86 -14.07
C PHE A 257 -7.40 -5.76 -13.21
N LEU A 258 -6.09 -5.82 -12.98
CA LEU A 258 -5.35 -4.76 -12.29
C LEU A 258 -5.45 -3.43 -13.07
N LYS A 259 -5.24 -3.46 -14.39
CA LYS A 259 -5.41 -2.30 -15.29
C LYS A 259 -6.83 -1.71 -15.19
N LEU A 260 -7.85 -2.56 -15.17
CA LEU A 260 -9.24 -2.11 -14.99
C LEU A 260 -9.49 -1.49 -13.63
N ASN A 261 -8.89 -2.01 -12.55
CA ASN A 261 -9.00 -1.43 -11.22
C ASN A 261 -8.31 -0.08 -11.12
N LEU A 262 -7.11 0.06 -11.70
CA LEU A 262 -6.38 1.33 -11.72
C LEU A 262 -7.14 2.44 -12.44
N LYS A 263 -7.86 2.12 -13.50
CA LYS A 263 -8.63 3.11 -14.28
C LYS A 263 -10.09 3.30 -13.77
N LEU A 264 -10.58 2.46 -12.84
CA LEU A 264 -11.94 2.57 -12.33
C LEU A 264 -12.28 3.94 -11.72
N PRO A 265 -11.41 4.61 -10.94
CA PRO A 265 -11.66 5.94 -10.40
C PRO A 265 -11.99 6.99 -11.47
N LEU A 266 -11.45 6.85 -12.68
CA LEU A 266 -11.73 7.75 -13.81
C LEU A 266 -13.21 7.72 -14.24
N LEU A 267 -13.90 6.60 -14.02
CA LEU A 267 -15.34 6.49 -14.32
C LEU A 267 -16.24 7.09 -13.24
N ILE A 268 -15.71 7.36 -12.06
CA ILE A 268 -16.43 7.99 -10.95
C ILE A 268 -16.32 9.52 -11.02
N SER A 269 -15.35 10.02 -11.76
CA SER A 269 -15.14 11.45 -12.01
C SER A 269 -16.27 12.04 -12.88
N PRO A 270 -16.66 13.31 -12.63
CA PRO A 270 -17.56 14.03 -13.54
C PRO A 270 -16.86 14.61 -14.77
N SER A 271 -15.53 14.47 -14.89
CA SER A 271 -14.72 15.10 -15.94
C SER A 271 -14.72 14.29 -17.23
N SER A 272 -14.99 14.95 -18.36
CA SER A 272 -14.88 14.33 -19.69
C SER A 272 -13.46 13.92 -20.05
N LYS A 273 -12.45 14.65 -19.55
CA LYS A 273 -11.02 14.29 -19.73
C LYS A 273 -10.70 12.94 -19.11
N ASP A 274 -11.31 12.61 -17.97
CA ASP A 274 -11.11 11.34 -17.30
C ASP A 274 -11.73 10.19 -18.09
N TYR A 275 -12.86 10.42 -18.78
CA TYR A 275 -13.49 9.42 -19.66
C TYR A 275 -12.62 9.14 -20.91
N GLU A 276 -12.04 10.18 -21.51
CA GLU A 276 -11.10 10.03 -22.63
C GLU A 276 -9.85 9.26 -22.20
N ARG A 277 -9.31 9.59 -21.00
CA ARG A 277 -8.19 8.85 -20.39
C ARG A 277 -8.56 7.41 -20.12
N TRP A 278 -9.73 7.13 -19.56
CA TRP A 278 -10.20 5.76 -19.32
C TRP A 278 -10.24 4.96 -20.61
N GLN A 279 -10.68 5.54 -21.70
CA GLN A 279 -10.79 4.87 -23.00
C GLN A 279 -9.43 4.56 -23.61
N SER A 280 -8.49 5.50 -23.53
CA SER A 280 -7.18 5.41 -24.14
C SER A 280 -6.18 4.61 -23.31
N TRP A 281 -6.34 4.59 -21.97
CA TRP A 281 -5.40 3.94 -21.06
C TRP A 281 -5.70 2.44 -20.96
N TYR A 282 -4.77 1.60 -21.39
CA TYR A 282 -4.89 0.14 -21.45
C TYR A 282 -6.20 -0.36 -22.10
N PRO A 283 -6.46 0.00 -23.38
CA PRO A 283 -7.70 -0.37 -24.05
C PRO A 283 -7.88 -1.88 -24.20
N GLU A 284 -6.79 -2.65 -24.25
CA GLU A 284 -6.81 -4.11 -24.29
C GLU A 284 -7.51 -4.74 -23.07
N ALA A 285 -7.40 -4.13 -21.92
CA ALA A 285 -8.05 -4.59 -20.68
C ALA A 285 -9.59 -4.52 -20.76
N ASN A 286 -10.14 -3.68 -21.64
CA ASN A 286 -11.59 -3.51 -21.77
C ASN A 286 -12.31 -4.81 -22.21
N ALA A 287 -11.62 -5.73 -22.84
CA ALA A 287 -12.18 -7.06 -23.16
C ALA A 287 -12.51 -7.90 -21.92
N TYR A 288 -11.93 -7.57 -20.78
CA TYR A 288 -12.05 -8.32 -19.52
C TYR A 288 -13.07 -7.74 -18.54
N VAL A 289 -13.76 -6.64 -18.85
CA VAL A 289 -14.66 -5.93 -17.93
C VAL A 289 -15.79 -6.80 -17.35
N MET A 290 -16.26 -7.80 -18.10
CA MET A 290 -17.30 -8.72 -17.64
C MET A 290 -16.78 -9.95 -16.90
N GLN A 291 -15.47 -10.21 -16.93
CA GLN A 291 -14.87 -11.47 -16.49
C GLN A 291 -14.43 -11.45 -15.02
N ASN A 292 -14.30 -10.27 -14.37
CA ASN A 292 -13.92 -10.21 -12.96
C ASN A 292 -15.04 -10.83 -12.07
N PRO A 293 -14.80 -11.95 -11.37
CA PRO A 293 -15.86 -12.65 -10.64
C PRO A 293 -16.34 -11.89 -9.40
N TYR A 294 -15.52 -11.00 -8.86
CA TYR A 294 -15.79 -10.32 -7.59
C TYR A 294 -16.41 -8.92 -7.74
N LEU A 295 -16.32 -8.31 -8.93
CA LEU A 295 -16.95 -6.99 -9.13
C LEU A 295 -18.47 -7.08 -9.18
N PRO A 296 -19.20 -6.17 -8.50
CA PRO A 296 -20.64 -6.06 -8.61
C PRO A 296 -21.06 -5.84 -10.07
N MET A 297 -22.19 -6.46 -10.47
CA MET A 297 -22.70 -6.36 -11.84
C MET A 297 -22.88 -4.89 -12.29
N ARG A 298 -23.33 -4.01 -11.40
CA ARG A 298 -23.46 -2.57 -11.69
C ARG A 298 -22.14 -1.95 -12.16
N THR A 299 -21.01 -2.29 -11.49
CA THR A 299 -19.67 -1.78 -11.85
C THR A 299 -19.22 -2.34 -13.20
N LYS A 300 -19.48 -3.62 -13.46
CA LYS A 300 -19.20 -4.25 -14.77
C LYS A 300 -19.97 -3.56 -15.89
N LEU A 301 -21.27 -3.27 -15.69
CA LEU A 301 -22.10 -2.62 -16.68
C LEU A 301 -21.64 -1.19 -16.98
N VAL A 302 -21.20 -0.43 -15.96
CA VAL A 302 -20.64 0.91 -16.18
C VAL A 302 -19.32 0.84 -16.99
N GLN A 303 -18.41 -0.07 -16.63
CA GLN A 303 -17.21 -0.30 -17.40
C GLN A 303 -17.52 -0.76 -18.84
N ARG A 304 -18.53 -1.62 -19.00
CA ARG A 304 -18.97 -2.07 -20.33
C ARG A 304 -19.56 -0.92 -21.16
N ALA A 305 -20.38 -0.06 -20.56
CA ALA A 305 -20.89 1.15 -21.24
C ALA A 305 -19.72 2.07 -21.66
N ALA A 306 -18.75 2.29 -20.78
CA ALA A 306 -17.56 3.06 -21.08
C ALA A 306 -16.74 2.43 -22.24
N SER A 307 -16.56 1.11 -22.24
CA SER A 307 -15.81 0.41 -23.31
C SER A 307 -16.50 0.52 -24.69
N LEU A 308 -17.80 0.79 -24.73
CA LEU A 308 -18.59 1.01 -25.93
C LEU A 308 -18.75 2.50 -26.30
N GLY A 309 -18.12 3.41 -25.51
CA GLY A 309 -18.25 4.86 -25.73
C GLY A 309 -19.62 5.43 -25.34
N LEU A 310 -20.42 4.69 -24.57
CA LEU A 310 -21.77 5.12 -24.11
C LEU A 310 -21.65 6.05 -22.90
N TRP A 311 -20.95 7.17 -23.05
CA TRP A 311 -20.58 8.10 -21.98
C TRP A 311 -21.78 8.72 -21.27
N TRP A 312 -22.90 8.88 -21.98
CA TRP A 312 -24.13 9.37 -21.38
C TRP A 312 -24.67 8.42 -20.29
N LEU A 313 -24.52 7.09 -20.46
CA LEU A 313 -24.87 6.11 -19.44
C LEU A 313 -23.94 6.19 -18.23
N VAL A 314 -22.63 6.35 -18.46
CA VAL A 314 -21.65 6.53 -17.38
C VAL A 314 -21.95 7.80 -16.59
N SER A 315 -22.21 8.91 -17.27
CA SER A 315 -22.57 10.19 -16.64
C SER A 315 -23.88 10.10 -15.86
N LEU A 316 -24.91 9.43 -16.42
CA LEU A 316 -26.18 9.21 -15.73
C LEU A 316 -25.98 8.38 -14.45
N TYR A 317 -25.20 7.29 -14.53
CA TYR A 317 -24.86 6.46 -13.37
C TYR A 317 -24.16 7.29 -12.28
N ASN A 318 -23.16 8.08 -12.64
CA ASN A 318 -22.44 8.94 -11.69
C ASN A 318 -23.39 9.93 -11.00
N ARG A 319 -24.25 10.58 -11.77
CA ARG A 319 -25.21 11.55 -11.24
C ARG A 319 -26.23 10.91 -10.29
N VAL A 320 -26.77 9.75 -10.66
CA VAL A 320 -27.82 9.09 -9.88
C VAL A 320 -27.23 8.31 -8.70
N VAL A 321 -26.18 7.50 -8.93
CA VAL A 321 -25.66 6.59 -7.90
C VAL A 321 -24.63 7.27 -7.02
N MET A 322 -23.66 7.99 -7.62
CA MET A 322 -22.53 8.52 -6.83
C MET A 322 -22.86 9.85 -6.17
N GLN A 323 -23.61 10.74 -6.82
CA GLN A 323 -23.94 12.04 -6.25
C GLN A 323 -25.21 12.04 -5.41
N TRP A 324 -26.23 11.27 -5.79
CA TRP A 324 -27.53 11.30 -5.12
C TRP A 324 -27.68 10.21 -4.05
N LEU A 325 -27.39 8.96 -4.36
CA LEU A 325 -27.55 7.84 -3.43
C LEU A 325 -26.49 7.87 -2.32
N TYR A 326 -25.23 8.16 -2.66
CA TYR A 326 -24.17 8.31 -1.65
C TYR A 326 -24.39 9.54 -0.77
N ALA A 327 -24.83 10.67 -1.32
CA ALA A 327 -25.19 11.85 -0.51
C ALA A 327 -26.36 11.61 0.46
N LEU A 328 -27.27 10.65 0.16
CA LEU A 328 -28.36 10.24 1.04
C LEU A 328 -27.92 9.23 2.13
N LEU A 329 -26.94 8.39 1.82
CA LEU A 329 -26.49 7.31 2.72
C LEU A 329 -25.37 7.75 3.68
N TYR A 330 -24.71 8.88 3.42
CA TYR A 330 -23.58 9.39 4.17
C TYR A 330 -23.80 10.82 4.71
N LYS A 331 -25.05 11.30 4.76
CA LYS A 331 -25.52 12.36 5.65
C LYS A 331 -25.99 11.71 6.94
#